data_fd5bbf973838ba8771edad3a9e8f7a73
#
_entry.id   fd5bbf973838ba8771edad3a9e8f7a73
#
_cell.length_a   1.000
_cell.length_b   1.000
_cell.length_c   1.000
_cell.angle_alpha   90.00
_cell.angle_beta   90.00
_cell.angle_gamma   90.00
#
_symmetry.space_group_name_H-M   'P 1'
#
loop_
_entity.id
_entity.type
_entity.pdbx_description
1 polymer ?
#
loop_
_entity_poly.entity_id
_entity_poly.type
_entity_poly.pdbx_seq_one_letter_code
_entity_poly.pdbx_strand_id
1 'polypeptide(L)'
;MKYLLDIILLILILPISVVVIPIISIVILILDSQPIFYTQYRVGLNGKEFKLYKFRTMAEASDESIHEDHYKNLSSNKNIQPSLSPDDPIRIENDDRITNIGSFLRKTSLDELPNIINVLLGQMSFVGPRPLVLSLIHI
;
A
#
# COMPACT_ATOMS: atom_id res chain seq x y z
N MET A 1 4.10 -25.81 -5.03
CA MET A 1 3.02 -25.62 -4.05
C MET A 1 2.59 -24.14 -3.95
N LYS A 2 3.52 -23.18 -3.82
CA LYS A 2 3.25 -21.74 -3.69
C LYS A 2 2.48 -21.16 -4.89
N TYR A 3 2.92 -21.41 -6.12
CA TYR A 3 2.24 -20.96 -7.33
C TYR A 3 0.83 -21.52 -7.51
N LEU A 4 0.59 -22.75 -7.05
CA LEU A 4 -0.75 -23.35 -7.12
C LEU A 4 -1.72 -22.61 -6.20
N LEU A 5 -1.29 -22.22 -5.00
CA LEU A 5 -2.09 -21.42 -4.08
C LEU A 5 -2.38 -20.03 -4.64
N ASP A 6 -1.38 -19.39 -5.26
CA ASP A 6 -1.57 -18.08 -5.91
C ASP A 6 -2.61 -18.15 -7.03
N ILE A 7 -2.58 -19.20 -7.86
CA ILE A 7 -3.54 -19.40 -8.94
C ILE A 7 -4.96 -19.62 -8.38
N ILE A 8 -5.12 -20.45 -7.36
CA ILE A 8 -6.42 -20.69 -6.73
C ILE A 8 -6.98 -19.40 -6.14
N LEU A 9 -6.16 -18.64 -5.40
CA LEU A 9 -6.57 -17.37 -4.83
C LEU A 9 -6.90 -16.33 -5.91
N LEU A 10 -6.13 -16.28 -7.00
CA LEU A 10 -6.41 -15.41 -8.14
C LEU A 10 -7.78 -15.71 -8.75
N ILE A 11 -8.09 -16.99 -9.02
CA ILE A 11 -9.38 -17.39 -9.60
C ILE A 11 -10.54 -16.96 -8.70
N LEU A 12 -10.34 -16.99 -7.39
CA LEU A 12 -11.38 -16.66 -6.41
C LEU A 12 -11.53 -15.14 -6.20
N ILE A 13 -10.41 -14.40 -6.15
CA ILE A 13 -10.42 -12.97 -5.83
C ILE A 13 -10.61 -12.10 -7.07
N LEU A 14 -10.13 -12.54 -8.26
CA LEU A 14 -10.17 -11.76 -9.48
C LEU A 14 -11.60 -11.32 -9.89
N PRO A 15 -12.62 -12.20 -9.93
CA PRO A 15 -13.97 -11.78 -10.31
C PRO A 15 -14.55 -10.75 -9.33
N ILE A 16 -14.23 -10.87 -8.03
CA ILE A 16 -14.63 -9.89 -7.01
C ILE A 16 -13.91 -8.56 -7.25
N SER A 17 -12.62 -8.61 -7.54
CA SER A 17 -11.80 -7.41 -7.78
C SER A 17 -12.27 -6.62 -9.00
N VAL A 18 -12.69 -7.30 -10.08
CA VAL A 18 -13.19 -6.65 -11.30
C VAL A 18 -14.43 -5.80 -11.03
N VAL A 19 -15.24 -6.17 -10.04
CA VAL A 19 -16.42 -5.40 -9.63
C VAL A 19 -16.08 -4.35 -8.58
N VAL A 20 -15.29 -4.70 -7.57
CA VAL A 20 -15.02 -3.86 -6.40
C VAL A 20 -14.06 -2.70 -6.73
N ILE A 21 -13.02 -2.94 -7.55
CA ILE A 21 -12.06 -1.88 -7.91
C ILE A 21 -12.73 -0.69 -8.59
N PRO A 22 -13.57 -0.83 -9.62
CA PRO A 22 -14.28 0.30 -10.23
C PRO A 22 -15.19 1.03 -9.24
N ILE A 23 -15.91 0.31 -8.39
CA ILE A 23 -16.81 0.92 -7.39
C ILE A 23 -16.01 1.80 -6.43
N ILE A 24 -14.93 1.28 -5.84
CA ILE A 24 -14.06 2.05 -4.94
C ILE A 24 -13.43 3.24 -5.69
N SER A 25 -13.01 3.05 -6.94
CA SER A 25 -12.43 4.11 -7.76
C SER A 25 -13.39 5.28 -7.95
N ILE A 26 -14.67 5.00 -8.26
CA ILE A 26 -15.71 6.02 -8.40
C ILE A 26 -15.94 6.73 -7.07
N VAL A 27 -15.99 6.01 -5.96
CA VAL A 27 -16.20 6.58 -4.64
C VAL A 27 -15.04 7.52 -4.26
N ILE A 28 -13.79 7.14 -4.51
CA ILE A 28 -12.63 8.00 -4.27
C ILE A 28 -12.71 9.27 -5.12
N LEU A 29 -13.05 9.16 -6.42
CA LEU A 29 -13.19 10.32 -7.30
C LEU A 29 -14.25 11.31 -6.84
N ILE A 30 -15.38 10.81 -6.34
CA ILE A 30 -16.50 11.66 -5.90
C ILE A 30 -16.20 12.35 -4.57
N LEU A 31 -15.61 11.64 -3.62
CA LEU A 31 -15.43 12.12 -2.26
C LEU A 31 -14.12 12.86 -2.02
N ASP A 32 -13.04 12.38 -2.61
CA ASP A 32 -11.71 12.94 -2.35
C ASP A 32 -11.19 13.82 -3.51
N SER A 33 -11.80 13.72 -4.72
CA SER A 33 -11.39 14.48 -5.94
C SER A 33 -9.88 14.35 -6.24
N GLN A 34 -9.26 13.22 -5.90
CA GLN A 34 -7.83 12.98 -5.98
C GLN A 34 -7.51 11.80 -6.92
N PRO A 35 -6.22 11.64 -7.32
CA PRO A 35 -5.80 10.45 -8.06
C PRO A 35 -6.16 9.16 -7.31
N ILE A 36 -6.80 8.22 -8.01
CA ILE A 36 -7.36 6.99 -7.44
C ILE A 36 -6.26 6.09 -6.90
N PHE A 37 -5.19 5.94 -7.66
CA PHE A 37 -4.12 4.99 -7.35
C PHE A 37 -2.89 5.69 -6.80
N TYR A 38 -2.28 5.05 -5.84
CA TYR A 38 -0.94 5.32 -5.36
C TYR A 38 0.00 4.21 -5.84
N THR A 39 1.18 4.58 -6.28
CA THR A 39 2.20 3.62 -6.71
C THR A 39 3.48 3.83 -5.93
N GLN A 40 4.12 2.73 -5.54
CA GLN A 40 5.39 2.75 -4.82
C GLN A 40 6.32 1.70 -5.40
N TYR A 41 7.59 2.04 -5.58
CA TYR A 41 8.61 1.09 -6.01
C TYR A 41 8.96 0.15 -4.87
N ARG A 42 8.92 -1.14 -5.16
CA ARG A 42 9.24 -2.22 -4.24
C ARG A 42 10.21 -3.20 -4.90
N VAL A 43 10.96 -3.92 -4.07
CA VAL A 43 11.83 -5.00 -4.53
C VAL A 43 11.13 -6.33 -4.31
N GLY A 44 10.90 -7.04 -5.40
CA GLY A 44 10.22 -8.33 -5.42
C GLY A 44 11.18 -9.51 -5.50
N LEU A 45 10.70 -10.57 -6.12
CA LEU A 45 11.45 -11.81 -6.29
C LEU A 45 12.73 -11.56 -7.10
N ASN A 46 13.85 -12.15 -6.66
CA ASN A 46 15.17 -12.03 -7.30
C ASN A 46 15.73 -10.59 -7.36
N GLY A 47 15.34 -9.73 -6.43
CA GLY A 47 15.84 -8.36 -6.37
C GLY A 47 15.32 -7.44 -7.49
N LYS A 48 14.30 -7.85 -8.25
CA LYS A 48 13.73 -7.03 -9.31
C LYS A 48 12.80 -5.97 -8.75
N GLU A 49 13.00 -4.74 -9.17
CA GLU A 49 12.13 -3.63 -8.83
C GLU A 49 10.82 -3.72 -9.61
N PHE A 50 9.72 -3.40 -8.94
CA PHE A 50 8.41 -3.30 -9.57
C PHE A 50 7.56 -2.20 -8.90
N LYS A 51 6.54 -1.72 -9.59
CA LYS A 51 5.56 -0.76 -9.07
C LYS A 51 4.44 -1.51 -8.37
N LEU A 52 4.32 -1.32 -7.07
CA LEU A 52 3.19 -1.79 -6.28
C LEU A 52 2.01 -0.84 -6.47
N TYR A 53 0.82 -1.36 -6.74
CA TYR A 53 -0.40 -0.57 -6.93
C TYR A 53 -1.29 -0.65 -5.69
N LYS A 54 -1.67 0.50 -5.14
CA LYS A 54 -2.64 0.61 -4.03
C LYS A 54 -3.67 1.69 -4.35
N PHE A 55 -4.81 1.65 -3.66
CA PHE A 55 -5.67 2.83 -3.64
C PHE A 55 -5.02 3.94 -2.82
N ARG A 56 -5.20 5.18 -3.26
CA ARG A 56 -4.75 6.34 -2.48
C ARG A 56 -5.66 6.52 -1.27
N THR A 57 -5.06 6.63 -0.10
CA THR A 57 -5.75 6.77 1.19
C THR A 57 -5.36 8.04 1.93
N MET A 58 -4.47 8.84 1.37
CA MET A 58 -3.94 10.07 1.96
C MET A 58 -4.10 11.24 0.97
N ALA A 59 -4.28 12.45 1.52
CA ALA A 59 -4.37 13.67 0.73
C ALA A 59 -3.07 13.97 -0.02
N GLU A 60 -3.16 14.59 -1.21
CA GLU A 60 -2.02 14.84 -2.12
C GLU A 60 -0.98 15.80 -1.52
N ALA A 61 -1.40 16.72 -0.64
CA ALA A 61 -0.50 17.63 0.06
C ALA A 61 0.46 16.96 1.07
N SER A 62 0.38 15.63 1.23
CA SER A 62 1.22 14.85 2.14
C SER A 62 2.48 14.28 1.48
N ASP A 63 3.00 14.93 0.43
CA ASP A 63 4.14 14.46 -0.33
C ASP A 63 5.43 14.25 0.47
N GLU A 64 6.32 13.46 -0.10
CA GLU A 64 7.56 12.86 0.42
C GLU A 64 8.48 13.79 1.25
N SER A 65 8.39 15.12 1.07
CA SER A 65 9.14 16.09 1.87
C SER A 65 8.85 16.02 3.38
N ILE A 66 7.63 15.61 3.75
CA ILE A 66 7.23 15.48 5.16
C ILE A 66 7.78 14.18 5.77
N HIS A 67 8.00 13.15 4.95
CA HIS A 67 8.63 11.92 5.42
C HIS A 67 10.08 12.17 5.85
N GLU A 68 10.83 12.99 5.13
CA GLU A 68 12.21 13.34 5.52
C GLU A 68 12.27 14.14 6.81
N ASP A 69 11.37 15.12 6.99
CA ASP A 69 11.33 15.92 8.21
C ASP A 69 10.80 15.12 9.41
N HIS A 70 9.89 14.19 9.21
CA HIS A 70 9.46 13.26 10.25
C HIS A 70 10.57 12.28 10.65
N TYR A 71 11.34 11.74 9.71
CA TYR A 71 12.51 10.90 10.03
C TYR A 71 13.56 11.66 10.84
N LYS A 72 13.80 12.93 10.51
CA LYS A 72 14.71 13.80 11.28
C LYS A 72 14.18 14.10 12.68
N ASN A 73 12.87 14.30 12.83
CA ASN A 73 12.23 14.58 14.12
C ASN A 73 12.08 13.32 14.99
N LEU A 74 11.95 12.12 14.40
CA LEU A 74 11.89 10.85 15.12
C LEU A 74 13.24 10.48 15.75
N SER A 75 14.34 10.87 15.14
CA SER A 75 15.68 10.68 15.73
C SER A 75 15.89 11.55 16.99
N SER A 76 15.09 12.60 17.15
CA SER A 76 15.18 13.54 18.29
C SER A 76 14.14 13.32 19.38
N ASN A 77 13.07 12.56 19.16
CA ASN A 77 11.96 12.45 20.13
C ASN A 77 11.65 11.00 20.49
N LYS A 78 12.12 10.56 21.67
CA LYS A 78 12.07 9.18 22.19
C LYS A 78 10.68 8.63 22.55
N ASN A 79 9.58 9.32 22.25
CA ASN A 79 8.24 8.97 22.77
C ASN A 79 7.25 8.43 21.71
N ILE A 80 7.70 8.12 20.52
CA ILE A 80 6.85 7.51 19.49
C ILE A 80 7.21 6.02 19.43
N GLN A 81 6.29 5.15 19.86
CA GLN A 81 6.47 3.71 19.67
C GLN A 81 6.40 3.39 18.17
N PRO A 82 7.46 2.84 17.58
CA PRO A 82 7.40 2.41 16.19
C PRO A 82 6.42 1.24 16.08
N SER A 83 5.37 1.40 15.31
CA SER A 83 4.54 0.26 14.93
C SER A 83 5.41 -0.69 14.10
N LEU A 84 5.59 -1.90 14.60
CA LEU A 84 6.40 -2.97 13.98
C LEU A 84 5.79 -3.52 12.68
N SER A 85 5.15 -2.69 11.88
CA SER A 85 4.63 -3.08 10.58
C SER A 85 5.71 -2.80 9.53
N PRO A 86 6.26 -3.82 8.83
CA PRO A 86 7.31 -3.63 7.83
C PRO A 86 6.92 -2.72 6.66
N ASP A 87 5.62 -2.44 6.51
CA ASP A 87 5.08 -1.68 5.39
C ASP A 87 4.89 -0.19 5.68
N ASP A 88 4.81 0.15 6.94
CA ASP A 88 4.64 1.53 7.38
C ASP A 88 5.27 1.63 8.77
N PRO A 89 6.60 1.86 8.85
CA PRO A 89 7.32 1.93 10.12
C PRO A 89 6.83 3.06 11.01
N ILE A 90 5.95 3.92 10.52
CA ILE A 90 5.37 5.03 11.26
C ILE A 90 3.86 5.07 11.00
N ARG A 91 3.13 4.14 11.60
CA ARG A 91 1.67 4.25 11.66
C ARG A 91 1.31 5.22 12.77
N ILE A 92 1.09 6.47 12.41
CA ILE A 92 0.54 7.45 13.33
C ILE A 92 -0.96 7.16 13.47
N GLU A 93 -1.41 6.84 14.69
CA GLU A 93 -2.82 6.52 15.02
C GLU A 93 -3.65 7.76 14.84
N ASN A 94 -3.83 8.63 14.32
CA ASN A 94 -4.59 9.84 14.02
C ASN A 94 -3.79 10.75 13.10
N ASP A 95 -3.49 10.26 11.90
CA ASP A 95 -2.86 11.06 10.88
C ASP A 95 -3.95 11.85 10.14
N ASP A 96 -4.02 13.16 10.35
CA ASP A 96 -4.98 14.07 9.72
C ASP A 96 -4.89 14.08 8.18
N ARG A 97 -3.83 13.49 7.62
CA ARG A 97 -3.64 13.33 6.17
C ARG A 97 -4.48 12.19 5.58
N ILE A 98 -4.95 11.27 6.44
CA ILE A 98 -5.76 10.13 5.97
C ILE A 98 -7.16 10.62 5.70
N THR A 99 -7.65 10.41 4.48
CA THR A 99 -9.04 10.74 4.13
C THR A 99 -10.02 9.82 4.87
N ASN A 100 -11.27 10.24 5.03
CA ASN A 100 -12.30 9.41 5.68
C ASN A 100 -12.46 8.06 4.96
N ILE A 101 -12.47 8.09 3.64
CA ILE A 101 -12.50 6.88 2.81
C ILE A 101 -11.22 6.08 2.95
N GLY A 102 -10.07 6.76 2.97
CA GLY A 102 -8.77 6.13 3.18
C GLY A 102 -8.70 5.37 4.49
N SER A 103 -9.25 5.93 5.57
CA SER A 103 -9.35 5.25 6.86
C SER A 103 -10.17 3.96 6.77
N PHE A 104 -11.33 3.99 6.10
CA PHE A 104 -12.15 2.80 5.87
C PHE A 104 -11.41 1.74 5.05
N LEU A 105 -10.78 2.14 3.93
CA LEU A 105 -10.03 1.24 3.07
C LEU A 105 -8.87 0.56 3.81
N ARG A 106 -8.13 1.29 4.64
CA ARG A 106 -7.05 0.75 5.47
C ARG A 106 -7.55 -0.23 6.54
N LYS A 107 -8.68 0.07 7.19
CA LYS A 107 -9.27 -0.82 8.19
C LYS A 107 -9.75 -2.15 7.61
N THR A 108 -10.21 -2.12 6.38
CA THR A 108 -10.71 -3.31 5.66
C THR A 108 -9.65 -3.97 4.78
N SER A 109 -8.44 -3.39 4.69
CA SER A 109 -7.36 -3.81 3.77
C SER A 109 -7.76 -3.79 2.28
N LEU A 110 -8.82 -3.07 1.93
CA LEU A 110 -9.28 -2.92 0.55
C LEU A 110 -8.36 -1.99 -0.25
N ASP A 111 -7.56 -1.16 0.42
CA ASP A 111 -6.54 -0.32 -0.21
C ASP A 111 -5.48 -1.14 -0.96
N GLU A 112 -5.26 -2.38 -0.57
CA GLU A 112 -4.31 -3.29 -1.21
C GLU A 112 -4.92 -4.13 -2.34
N LEU A 113 -6.22 -4.03 -2.60
CA LEU A 113 -6.89 -4.82 -3.64
C LEU A 113 -6.25 -4.66 -5.04
N PRO A 114 -5.77 -3.47 -5.46
CA PRO A 114 -5.07 -3.32 -6.75
C PRO A 114 -3.77 -4.13 -6.87
N ASN A 115 -3.18 -4.61 -5.75
CA ASN A 115 -2.00 -5.50 -5.79
C ASN A 115 -2.25 -6.80 -6.55
N ILE A 116 -3.50 -7.18 -6.77
CA ILE A 116 -3.85 -8.35 -7.60
C ILE A 116 -3.21 -8.27 -9.00
N ILE A 117 -3.04 -7.05 -9.54
CA ILE A 117 -2.35 -6.81 -10.81
C ILE A 117 -0.89 -7.28 -10.72
N ASN A 118 -0.21 -6.99 -9.60
CA ASN A 118 1.18 -7.39 -9.40
C ASN A 118 1.31 -8.92 -9.26
N VAL A 119 0.32 -9.57 -8.65
CA VAL A 119 0.30 -11.04 -8.56
C VAL A 119 0.06 -11.66 -9.94
N LEU A 120 -0.87 -11.10 -10.73
CA LEU A 120 -1.12 -11.54 -12.13
C LEU A 120 0.13 -11.40 -13.00
N LEU A 121 0.92 -10.35 -12.81
CA LEU A 121 2.18 -10.12 -13.51
C LEU A 121 3.34 -10.98 -12.97
N GLY A 122 3.12 -11.78 -11.92
CA GLY A 122 4.15 -12.60 -11.29
C GLY A 122 5.23 -11.81 -10.55
N GLN A 123 4.97 -10.54 -10.22
CA GLN A 123 5.90 -9.65 -9.53
C GLN A 123 5.91 -9.90 -8.02
N MET A 124 4.78 -10.35 -7.48
CA MET A 124 4.61 -10.74 -6.08
C MET A 124 3.69 -11.95 -5.94
N SER A 125 3.61 -12.52 -4.74
CA SER A 125 2.75 -13.65 -4.40
C SER A 125 1.83 -13.26 -3.24
N PHE A 126 0.63 -13.81 -3.18
CA PHE A 126 -0.24 -13.69 -2.00
C PHE A 126 0.37 -14.35 -0.76
N VAL A 127 1.17 -15.40 -0.99
CA VAL A 127 1.78 -16.20 0.06
C VAL A 127 3.28 -15.94 0.11
N GLY A 128 3.73 -15.18 1.09
CA GLY A 128 5.15 -14.92 1.28
C GLY A 128 5.44 -13.60 2.00
N PRO A 129 6.71 -13.29 2.19
CA PRO A 129 7.10 -12.01 2.77
C PRO A 129 6.68 -10.85 1.87
N ARG A 130 6.29 -9.75 2.47
CA ARG A 130 5.96 -8.53 1.73
C ARG A 130 7.20 -7.96 1.03
N PRO A 131 7.04 -7.40 -0.18
CA PRO A 131 8.15 -6.78 -0.90
C PRO A 131 8.70 -5.58 -0.11
N LEU A 132 10.03 -5.48 -0.04
CA LEU A 132 10.70 -4.41 0.70
C LEU A 132 10.57 -3.06 -0.03
N VAL A 133 10.48 -2.00 0.75
CA VAL A 133 10.53 -0.63 0.21
C VAL A 133 11.94 -0.33 -0.25
N LEU A 134 12.09 0.27 -1.43
CA LEU A 134 13.39 0.56 -2.02
C LEU A 134 14.26 1.47 -1.11
N SER A 135 13.63 2.42 -0.42
CA SER A 135 14.31 3.33 0.51
C SER A 135 14.97 2.63 1.71
N LEU A 136 14.56 1.41 2.05
CA LEU A 136 15.13 0.65 3.16
C LEU A 136 16.35 -0.20 2.75
N ILE A 137 16.64 -0.31 1.46
CA ILE A 137 17.75 -1.15 0.95
C ILE A 137 19.05 -0.35 0.84
N HIS A 138 18.96 0.97 0.87
CA HIS A 138 20.11 1.89 0.78
C HIS A 138 20.65 2.35 2.14
N ILE A 139 20.27 1.67 3.24
CA ILE A 139 20.82 1.95 4.58
C ILE A 139 21.93 0.96 4.89
#